data_e591bc4d46a38439c09be475c04f34cf
#
_entry.id   e591bc4d46a38439c09be475c04f34cf
#
_cell.length_a   1.000
_cell.length_b   1.000
_cell.length_c   1.000
_cell.angle_alpha   90.00
_cell.angle_beta   90.00
_cell.angle_gamma   90.00
#
_symmetry.space_group_name_H-M   'P 1'
#
loop_
_entity.id
_entity.type
_entity.pdbx_description
1 polymer ?
#
loop_
_entity_poly.entity_id
_entity_poly.type
_entity_poly.pdbx_seq_one_letter_code
_entity_poly.pdbx_strand_id
1 'polypeptide(L)'
;MFGNKILDFKDELLKDLNTLLSFESVDGEKNDECDNALNFILKRAEDFGLTGERTTDKSGHITFGDSGKLCGVLTHLDVVPAGNSWSVPPYALTEKDGRLYGRGIADDKGAALVTLYCLKAIKDSGVKGVNTLRAIYGTGEETGMEDMENYFKKNPLPDMAFTPDSDYGICFAEKGILQLEVSTLLNNATTLSQFHAGRAVNAVPDRAYVMLDSSDYDEQTLMRLADASDGDFEFNYTID
;
A
#
# COMPACT_ATOMS: atom_id res chain seq x y z
N MET A 1 23.70 14.13 -16.99
CA MET A 1 22.22 13.97 -16.95
C MET A 1 21.88 13.37 -15.60
N PHE A 2 20.95 13.95 -14.83
CA PHE A 2 20.68 13.57 -13.44
C PHE A 2 20.26 12.12 -13.28
N GLY A 3 19.52 11.54 -14.25
CA GLY A 3 19.02 10.18 -14.16
C GLY A 3 20.08 9.09 -13.99
N ASN A 4 21.32 9.33 -14.41
CA ASN A 4 22.38 8.34 -14.21
C ASN A 4 22.97 8.39 -12.79
N LYS A 5 22.84 9.53 -12.09
CA LYS A 5 23.40 9.69 -10.75
C LYS A 5 22.67 8.84 -9.68
N ILE A 6 21.41 8.55 -9.91
CA ILE A 6 20.65 7.68 -9.00
C ILE A 6 21.20 6.23 -8.99
N LEU A 7 21.80 5.80 -10.09
CA LEU A 7 22.39 4.46 -10.19
C LEU A 7 23.62 4.29 -9.27
N ASP A 8 24.27 5.39 -8.90
CA ASP A 8 25.40 5.37 -7.96
C ASP A 8 24.95 4.98 -6.54
N PHE A 9 23.66 5.13 -6.23
CA PHE A 9 23.05 4.81 -4.94
C PHE A 9 22.35 3.44 -4.90
N LYS A 10 22.48 2.62 -5.95
CA LYS A 10 21.72 1.37 -6.09
C LYS A 10 21.80 0.48 -4.85
N ASP A 11 23.02 0.22 -4.36
CA ASP A 11 23.21 -0.71 -3.23
C ASP A 11 22.62 -0.15 -1.92
N GLU A 12 22.79 1.17 -1.69
CA GLU A 12 22.21 1.86 -0.55
C GLU A 12 20.69 1.86 -0.63
N LEU A 13 20.12 2.15 -1.81
CA LEU A 13 18.69 2.14 -2.06
C LEU A 13 18.09 0.74 -1.82
N LEU A 14 18.71 -0.32 -2.32
CA LEU A 14 18.21 -1.68 -2.10
C LEU A 14 18.25 -2.09 -0.64
N LYS A 15 19.26 -1.65 0.11
CA LYS A 15 19.32 -1.87 1.56
C LYS A 15 18.20 -1.15 2.28
N ASP A 16 17.97 0.11 1.94
CA ASP A 16 16.89 0.90 2.52
C ASP A 16 15.52 0.37 2.12
N LEU A 17 15.36 -0.12 0.88
CA LEU A 17 14.14 -0.76 0.41
C LEU A 17 13.84 -2.02 1.25
N ASN A 18 14.84 -2.87 1.51
CA ASN A 18 14.63 -4.04 2.37
C ASN A 18 14.17 -3.64 3.78
N THR A 19 14.72 -2.56 4.34
CA THR A 19 14.28 -2.03 5.63
C THR A 19 12.85 -1.50 5.56
N LEU A 20 12.52 -0.75 4.51
CA LEU A 20 11.18 -0.18 4.35
C LEU A 20 10.12 -1.28 4.12
N LEU A 21 10.47 -2.36 3.42
CA LEU A 21 9.57 -3.51 3.23
C LEU A 21 9.32 -4.29 4.52
N SER A 22 10.27 -4.30 5.46
CA SER A 22 10.11 -5.02 6.72
C SER A 22 9.03 -4.44 7.65
N PHE A 23 8.61 -3.20 7.42
CA PHE A 23 7.45 -2.62 8.09
C PHE A 23 6.17 -3.17 7.44
N GLU A 24 5.40 -3.95 8.19
CA GLU A 24 4.08 -4.47 7.78
C GLU A 24 3.02 -3.36 7.89
N SER A 25 3.21 -2.28 7.16
CA SER A 25 2.43 -1.05 7.25
C SER A 25 1.04 -1.19 6.60
N VAL A 26 0.22 -2.09 7.14
CA VAL A 26 -1.18 -2.24 6.75
C VAL A 26 -1.99 -1.22 7.55
N ASP A 27 -2.59 -0.22 6.86
CA ASP A 27 -3.39 0.79 7.55
C ASP A 27 -4.65 0.18 8.17
N GLY A 28 -5.00 0.68 9.35
CA GLY A 28 -6.13 0.17 10.14
C GLY A 28 -5.78 -1.00 11.06
N GLU A 29 -4.61 -1.60 10.95
CA GLU A 29 -4.12 -2.56 11.94
C GLU A 29 -3.61 -1.83 13.20
N LYS A 30 -3.76 -2.51 14.35
CA LYS A 30 -3.32 -1.96 15.65
C LYS A 30 -1.83 -2.21 15.87
N ASN A 31 -1.00 -1.66 15.00
CA ASN A 31 0.45 -1.69 15.11
C ASN A 31 1.01 -0.31 14.72
N ASP A 32 2.28 -0.07 15.03
CA ASP A 32 2.96 1.19 14.74
C ASP A 32 3.71 1.15 13.39
N GLU A 33 3.44 0.20 12.51
CA GLU A 33 4.25 -0.07 11.32
C GLU A 33 4.12 1.02 10.25
N CYS A 34 2.93 1.63 10.09
CA CYS A 34 2.76 2.81 9.24
C CYS A 34 3.59 3.99 9.77
N ASP A 35 3.60 4.15 11.08
CA ASP A 35 4.38 5.19 11.78
C ASP A 35 5.88 4.96 11.61
N ASN A 36 6.32 3.71 11.77
CA ASN A 36 7.71 3.30 11.58
C ASN A 36 8.19 3.54 10.14
N ALA A 37 7.35 3.23 9.14
CA ALA A 37 7.66 3.46 7.73
C ALA A 37 7.81 4.96 7.42
N LEU A 38 6.89 5.80 7.89
CA LEU A 38 6.97 7.25 7.71
C LEU A 38 8.19 7.85 8.43
N ASN A 39 8.43 7.47 9.68
CA ASN A 39 9.58 7.93 10.44
C ASN A 39 10.90 7.51 9.78
N PHE A 40 10.97 6.31 9.22
CA PHE A 40 12.14 5.83 8.48
C PHE A 40 12.45 6.75 7.28
N ILE A 41 11.47 7.03 6.43
CA ILE A 41 11.65 7.91 5.26
C ILE A 41 12.09 9.32 5.67
N LEU A 42 11.44 9.92 6.67
CA LEU A 42 11.79 11.25 7.15
C LEU A 42 13.20 11.27 7.75
N LYS A 43 13.57 10.25 8.51
CA LYS A 43 14.91 10.12 9.08
C LYS A 43 15.98 9.94 8.00
N ARG A 44 15.73 9.14 6.97
CA ARG A 44 16.65 9.00 5.82
C ARG A 44 16.84 10.32 5.07
N ALA A 45 15.78 11.12 4.95
CA ALA A 45 15.90 12.46 4.37
C ALA A 45 16.85 13.35 5.18
N GLU A 46 16.73 13.35 6.51
CA GLU A 46 17.66 14.08 7.40
C GLU A 46 19.10 13.60 7.24
N ASP A 47 19.32 12.28 7.18
CA ASP A 47 20.66 11.69 6.96
C ASP A 47 21.26 12.15 5.62
N PHE A 48 20.44 12.39 4.62
CA PHE A 48 20.84 12.98 3.33
C PHE A 48 20.98 14.51 3.39
N GLY A 49 20.70 15.14 4.53
CA GLY A 49 20.72 16.59 4.70
C GLY A 49 19.60 17.30 3.94
N LEU A 50 18.47 16.63 3.74
CA LEU A 50 17.21 17.18 3.27
C LEU A 50 16.33 17.53 4.47
N THR A 51 15.33 18.41 4.25
CA THR A 51 14.39 18.79 5.31
C THR A 51 13.14 17.92 5.20
N GLY A 52 12.97 17.02 6.19
CA GLY A 52 11.76 16.23 6.37
C GLY A 52 10.87 16.86 7.43
N GLU A 53 9.57 16.86 7.21
CA GLU A 53 8.56 17.36 8.15
C GLU A 53 7.40 16.38 8.25
N ARG A 54 7.09 15.96 9.48
CA ARG A 54 5.85 15.22 9.77
C ARG A 54 4.73 16.22 10.01
N THR A 55 3.68 16.20 9.22
CA THR A 55 2.62 17.21 9.23
C THR A 55 1.32 16.73 9.88
N THR A 56 1.07 15.43 9.81
CA THR A 56 -0.04 14.76 10.50
C THR A 56 0.44 13.44 11.10
N ASP A 57 -0.45 12.73 11.78
CA ASP A 57 -0.14 11.39 12.32
C ASP A 57 0.17 10.38 11.20
N LYS A 58 -0.45 10.56 10.02
CA LYS A 58 -0.35 9.64 8.88
C LYS A 58 0.38 10.21 7.67
N SER A 59 0.94 11.41 7.74
CA SER A 59 1.57 12.02 6.57
C SER A 59 2.70 12.98 6.90
N GLY A 60 3.62 13.11 5.95
CA GLY A 60 4.74 14.02 6.03
C GLY A 60 5.27 14.37 4.64
N HIS A 61 6.28 15.23 4.58
CA HIS A 61 6.91 15.57 3.31
C HIS A 61 8.40 15.88 3.47
N ILE A 62 9.09 15.84 2.34
CA ILE A 62 10.49 16.24 2.22
C ILE A 62 10.54 17.33 1.17
N THR A 63 11.15 18.46 1.52
CA THR A 63 11.22 19.64 0.64
C THR A 63 12.66 19.90 0.21
N PHE A 64 12.85 20.22 -1.07
CA PHE A 64 14.10 20.68 -1.65
C PHE A 64 13.86 21.96 -2.48
N GLY A 65 14.59 23.03 -2.17
CA GLY A 65 14.38 24.34 -2.75
C GLY A 65 13.36 25.18 -1.96
N ASP A 66 13.32 26.47 -2.25
CA ASP A 66 12.53 27.45 -1.52
C ASP A 66 11.95 28.57 -2.44
N SER A 67 11.89 28.31 -3.73
CA SER A 67 11.52 29.32 -4.71
C SER A 67 10.66 28.77 -5.84
N GLY A 68 10.04 29.64 -6.61
CA GLY A 68 9.23 29.32 -7.78
C GLY A 68 7.94 28.59 -7.44
N LYS A 69 7.55 27.69 -8.34
CA LYS A 69 6.35 26.86 -8.19
C LYS A 69 6.61 25.67 -7.27
N LEU A 70 5.60 25.23 -6.55
CA LEU A 70 5.63 23.99 -5.79
C LEU A 70 5.32 22.81 -6.71
N CYS A 71 6.30 21.92 -6.89
CA CYS A 71 6.17 20.69 -7.67
C CYS A 71 6.12 19.50 -6.71
N GLY A 72 5.03 18.76 -6.71
CA GLY A 72 4.78 17.64 -5.82
C GLY A 72 4.99 16.27 -6.48
N VAL A 73 5.50 15.31 -5.72
CA VAL A 73 5.39 13.89 -5.99
C VAL A 73 4.68 13.25 -4.81
N LEU A 74 3.54 12.63 -5.05
CA LEU A 74 2.74 11.98 -4.01
C LEU A 74 2.99 10.48 -4.05
N THR A 75 3.26 9.90 -2.90
CA THR A 75 3.53 8.47 -2.71
C THR A 75 2.91 7.99 -1.42
N HIS A 76 2.69 6.68 -1.30
CA HIS A 76 2.22 6.10 -0.04
C HIS A 76 3.16 5.02 0.50
N LEU A 77 3.05 4.74 1.79
CA LEU A 77 3.88 3.81 2.52
C LEU A 77 3.07 2.68 3.15
N ASP A 78 1.75 2.81 3.18
CA ASP A 78 0.87 1.72 3.55
C ASP A 78 0.77 0.68 2.44
N VAL A 79 0.31 -0.49 2.78
CA VAL A 79 0.19 -1.63 1.87
C VAL A 79 -1.04 -2.45 2.22
N VAL A 80 -1.63 -3.11 1.22
CA VAL A 80 -2.64 -4.14 1.49
C VAL A 80 -2.01 -5.36 2.17
N PRO A 81 -2.78 -6.13 2.97
CA PRO A 81 -2.29 -7.38 3.57
C PRO A 81 -1.66 -8.32 2.55
N ALA A 82 -0.58 -8.99 2.93
CA ALA A 82 0.14 -9.87 2.01
C ALA A 82 -0.70 -11.06 1.50
N GLY A 83 -1.63 -11.57 2.31
CA GLY A 83 -2.33 -12.82 2.01
C GLY A 83 -1.42 -14.05 2.16
N ASN A 84 -1.84 -15.18 1.59
CA ASN A 84 -1.19 -16.48 1.84
C ASN A 84 -0.46 -17.08 0.62
N SER A 85 -0.49 -16.43 -0.55
CA SER A 85 -0.02 -17.02 -1.82
C SER A 85 1.39 -16.58 -2.22
N TRP A 86 2.23 -16.20 -1.29
CA TRP A 86 3.60 -15.77 -1.57
C TRP A 86 4.56 -16.96 -1.66
N SER A 87 5.39 -16.97 -2.71
CA SER A 87 6.49 -17.95 -2.89
C SER A 87 7.80 -17.52 -2.23
N VAL A 88 7.85 -16.30 -1.68
CA VAL A 88 8.99 -15.69 -0.96
C VAL A 88 8.44 -14.91 0.24
N PRO A 89 9.26 -14.56 1.24
CA PRO A 89 8.80 -13.71 2.35
C PRO A 89 8.23 -12.38 1.82
N PRO A 90 6.96 -12.02 2.12
CA PRO A 90 6.35 -10.80 1.58
C PRO A 90 6.99 -9.51 2.10
N TYR A 91 7.39 -9.47 3.35
CA TYR A 91 7.94 -8.29 4.01
C TYR A 91 9.48 -8.30 4.08
N ALA A 92 10.10 -8.83 3.03
CA ALA A 92 11.54 -8.80 2.84
C ALA A 92 11.86 -8.68 1.34
N LEU A 93 12.95 -7.99 1.03
CA LEU A 93 13.44 -7.89 -0.33
C LEU A 93 14.03 -9.22 -0.79
N THR A 94 13.44 -9.83 -1.79
CA THR A 94 13.98 -11.03 -2.43
C THR A 94 14.34 -10.72 -3.88
N GLU A 95 15.61 -10.89 -4.24
CA GLU A 95 16.06 -10.84 -5.65
C GLU A 95 16.08 -12.26 -6.22
N LYS A 96 15.33 -12.49 -7.28
CA LYS A 96 15.24 -13.78 -7.97
C LYS A 96 14.98 -13.58 -9.46
N ASP A 97 15.73 -14.27 -10.31
CA ASP A 97 15.59 -14.24 -11.77
C ASP A 97 15.62 -12.81 -12.35
N GLY A 98 16.46 -11.94 -11.79
CA GLY A 98 16.61 -10.54 -12.20
C GLY A 98 15.41 -9.64 -11.85
N ARG A 99 14.55 -10.08 -10.95
CA ARG A 99 13.40 -9.33 -10.43
C ARG A 99 13.50 -9.19 -8.92
N LEU A 100 12.87 -8.13 -8.43
CA LEU A 100 12.73 -7.87 -6.99
C LEU A 100 11.30 -8.24 -6.57
N TYR A 101 11.20 -8.97 -5.46
CA TYR A 101 9.92 -9.41 -4.88
C TYR A 101 9.80 -8.89 -3.45
N GLY A 102 8.61 -8.43 -3.09
CA GLY A 102 8.22 -7.98 -1.75
C GLY A 102 6.93 -7.18 -1.81
N ARG A 103 6.12 -7.22 -0.75
CA ARG A 103 4.90 -6.43 -0.64
C ARG A 103 5.26 -4.93 -0.58
N GLY A 104 4.69 -4.12 -1.48
CA GLY A 104 4.95 -2.68 -1.56
C GLY A 104 6.10 -2.28 -2.49
N ILE A 105 6.82 -3.22 -3.15
CA ILE A 105 7.88 -2.83 -4.10
C ILE A 105 7.30 -2.07 -5.30
N ALA A 106 6.20 -2.54 -5.87
CA ALA A 106 5.56 -1.91 -7.01
C ALA A 106 4.55 -0.84 -6.56
N ASP A 107 3.91 -1.05 -5.45
CA ASP A 107 2.77 -0.30 -4.94
C ASP A 107 2.97 -0.08 -3.43
N ASP A 108 3.47 1.07 -2.93
CA ASP A 108 4.18 2.14 -3.65
C ASP A 108 5.53 2.45 -2.97
N LYS A 109 5.95 1.64 -1.96
CA LYS A 109 7.21 1.85 -1.19
C LYS A 109 8.44 1.96 -2.08
N GLY A 110 8.46 1.24 -3.21
CA GLY A 110 9.55 1.32 -4.17
C GLY A 110 9.67 2.70 -4.78
N ALA A 111 8.57 3.24 -5.31
CA ALA A 111 8.56 4.57 -5.91
C ALA A 111 8.71 5.67 -4.85
N ALA A 112 8.15 5.48 -3.65
CA ALA A 112 8.34 6.36 -2.50
C ALA A 112 9.83 6.53 -2.17
N LEU A 113 10.57 5.42 -2.07
CA LEU A 113 12.00 5.45 -1.80
C LEU A 113 12.81 6.01 -2.98
N VAL A 114 12.49 5.64 -4.21
CA VAL A 114 13.13 6.21 -5.42
C VAL A 114 12.96 7.72 -5.46
N THR A 115 11.78 8.24 -5.10
CA THR A 115 11.52 9.68 -5.00
C THR A 115 12.48 10.37 -4.03
N LEU A 116 12.71 9.80 -2.84
CA LEU A 116 13.69 10.31 -1.88
C LEU A 116 15.12 10.33 -2.48
N TYR A 117 15.52 9.24 -3.14
CA TYR A 117 16.84 9.16 -3.76
C TYR A 117 17.01 10.09 -4.97
N CYS A 118 15.92 10.40 -5.69
CA CYS A 118 15.92 11.45 -6.70
C CYS A 118 16.23 12.83 -6.09
N LEU A 119 15.60 13.18 -4.96
CA LEU A 119 15.89 14.42 -4.26
C LEU A 119 17.35 14.46 -3.77
N LYS A 120 17.87 13.35 -3.23
CA LYS A 120 19.28 13.20 -2.87
C LYS A 120 20.19 13.45 -4.07
N ALA A 121 19.93 12.81 -5.19
CA ALA A 121 20.73 12.94 -6.41
C ALA A 121 20.76 14.38 -6.94
N ILE A 122 19.61 15.08 -6.91
CA ILE A 122 19.51 16.50 -7.29
C ILE A 122 20.35 17.36 -6.33
N LYS A 123 20.18 17.17 -5.02
CA LYS A 123 20.92 17.88 -4.00
C LYS A 123 22.44 17.68 -4.17
N ASP A 124 22.90 16.43 -4.29
CA ASP A 124 24.33 16.07 -4.41
C ASP A 124 24.94 16.53 -5.74
N SER A 125 24.12 16.85 -6.74
CA SER A 125 24.58 17.42 -8.00
C SER A 125 24.96 18.89 -7.88
N GLY A 126 24.57 19.57 -6.79
CA GLY A 126 24.79 21.00 -6.59
C GLY A 126 23.94 21.92 -7.49
N VAL A 127 22.98 21.36 -8.23
CA VAL A 127 22.08 22.15 -9.08
C VAL A 127 21.09 22.92 -8.21
N LYS A 128 20.98 24.21 -8.51
CA LYS A 128 19.91 25.05 -7.96
C LYS A 128 18.72 25.02 -8.90
N GLY A 129 17.61 24.44 -8.44
CA GLY A 129 16.34 24.49 -9.14
C GLY A 129 15.72 25.89 -9.09
N VAL A 130 14.83 26.16 -10.05
CA VAL A 130 14.00 27.38 -10.06
C VAL A 130 12.66 27.17 -9.35
N ASN A 131 12.34 25.93 -9.03
CA ASN A 131 11.12 25.50 -8.37
C ASN A 131 11.44 24.76 -7.08
N THR A 132 10.49 24.75 -6.17
CA THR A 132 10.50 23.92 -4.97
C THR A 132 9.98 22.54 -5.31
N LEU A 133 10.74 21.49 -4.95
CA LEU A 133 10.34 20.10 -5.08
C LEU A 133 9.88 19.59 -3.73
N ARG A 134 8.76 18.88 -3.70
CA ARG A 134 8.22 18.28 -2.48
C ARG A 134 7.79 16.83 -2.74
N ALA A 135 8.45 15.90 -2.07
CA ALA A 135 7.99 14.54 -1.96
C ALA A 135 7.02 14.44 -0.78
N ILE A 136 5.80 14.00 -1.03
CA ILE A 136 4.71 13.89 -0.05
C ILE A 136 4.45 12.41 0.18
N TYR A 137 4.42 11.98 1.44
CA TYR A 137 4.27 10.61 1.86
C TYR A 137 3.03 10.46 2.72
N GLY A 138 2.15 9.54 2.34
CA GLY A 138 0.97 9.14 3.08
C GLY A 138 1.08 7.73 3.62
N THR A 139 0.19 7.36 4.53
CA THR A 139 0.03 6.01 5.06
C THR A 139 -1.43 5.59 5.15
N GLY A 140 -2.28 6.02 4.20
CA GLY A 140 -3.71 5.75 4.18
C GLY A 140 -4.31 5.73 2.76
N GLU A 141 -3.49 5.49 1.73
CA GLU A 141 -3.95 5.41 0.34
C GLU A 141 -4.91 4.25 0.17
N GLU A 142 -4.53 3.06 0.62
CA GLU A 142 -5.25 1.80 0.50
C GLU A 142 -6.58 1.76 1.28
N THR A 143 -6.79 2.75 2.16
CA THR A 143 -7.99 2.87 3.00
C THR A 143 -8.81 4.13 2.73
N GLY A 144 -8.55 4.83 1.62
CA GLY A 144 -9.39 5.92 1.11
C GLY A 144 -8.82 7.33 1.25
N MET A 145 -7.50 7.49 1.49
CA MET A 145 -6.75 8.76 1.38
C MET A 145 -7.17 9.89 2.35
N GLU A 146 -7.77 9.57 3.49
CA GLU A 146 -8.11 10.59 4.51
C GLU A 146 -6.87 11.31 5.04
N ASP A 147 -5.73 10.65 5.03
CA ASP A 147 -4.43 11.21 5.38
C ASP A 147 -4.02 12.36 4.46
N MET A 148 -4.28 12.25 3.15
CA MET A 148 -4.02 13.32 2.18
C MET A 148 -5.01 14.48 2.31
N GLU A 149 -6.28 14.21 2.60
CA GLU A 149 -7.22 15.28 2.92
C GLU A 149 -6.75 16.09 4.14
N ASN A 150 -6.30 15.40 5.19
CA ASN A 150 -5.80 16.05 6.40
C ASN A 150 -4.45 16.76 6.17
N TYR A 151 -3.60 16.22 5.30
CA TYR A 151 -2.37 16.87 4.89
C TYR A 151 -2.63 18.22 4.20
N PHE A 152 -3.51 18.25 3.20
CA PHE A 152 -3.80 19.46 2.42
C PHE A 152 -4.66 20.49 3.16
N LYS A 153 -5.27 20.16 4.31
CA LYS A 153 -5.83 21.16 5.23
C LYS A 153 -4.75 22.01 5.92
N LYS A 154 -3.52 21.50 6.02
CA LYS A 154 -2.39 22.17 6.69
C LYS A 154 -1.33 22.69 5.73
N ASN A 155 -1.27 22.15 4.52
CA ASN A 155 -0.23 22.45 3.54
C ASN A 155 -0.84 22.95 2.22
N PRO A 156 -0.12 23.82 1.48
CA PRO A 156 -0.59 24.26 0.17
C PRO A 156 -0.62 23.12 -0.83
N LEU A 157 -1.58 23.16 -1.73
CA LEU A 157 -1.60 22.29 -2.90
C LEU A 157 -0.40 22.62 -3.82
N PRO A 158 0.25 21.62 -4.40
CA PRO A 158 1.26 21.85 -5.44
C PRO A 158 0.67 22.55 -6.67
N ASP A 159 1.47 23.40 -7.33
CA ASP A 159 1.10 23.98 -8.63
C ASP A 159 1.06 22.92 -9.74
N MET A 160 1.85 21.85 -9.58
CA MET A 160 1.85 20.65 -10.40
C MET A 160 2.29 19.45 -9.55
N ALA A 161 1.70 18.31 -9.79
CA ALA A 161 2.06 17.07 -9.09
C ALA A 161 1.85 15.85 -10.00
N PHE A 162 2.48 14.76 -9.63
CA PHE A 162 2.18 13.42 -10.13
C PHE A 162 2.33 12.41 -9.01
N THR A 163 1.67 11.25 -9.18
CA THR A 163 1.88 10.07 -8.36
C THR A 163 2.52 8.98 -9.22
N PRO A 164 3.62 8.36 -8.78
CA PRO A 164 4.29 7.29 -9.52
C PRO A 164 3.70 5.89 -9.24
N ASP A 165 2.48 5.84 -8.80
CA ASP A 165 1.74 4.65 -8.39
C ASP A 165 0.89 4.09 -9.54
N SER A 166 1.53 3.79 -10.67
CA SER A 166 0.89 3.27 -11.87
C SER A 166 1.91 2.71 -12.87
N ASP A 167 1.43 1.93 -13.82
CA ASP A 167 2.21 1.48 -14.97
C ASP A 167 2.69 2.64 -15.86
N TYR A 168 3.67 2.36 -16.73
CA TYR A 168 4.17 3.35 -17.69
C TYR A 168 3.07 3.85 -18.63
N GLY A 169 3.08 5.15 -18.82
CA GLY A 169 2.14 6.01 -19.49
C GLY A 169 1.75 7.12 -18.54
N ILE A 170 0.95 8.05 -18.99
CA ILE A 170 0.40 9.12 -18.14
C ILE A 170 -1.09 8.86 -18.02
N CYS A 171 -1.54 8.44 -16.83
CA CYS A 171 -2.95 8.44 -16.48
C CYS A 171 -3.32 9.86 -16.07
N PHE A 172 -4.15 10.53 -16.86
CA PHE A 172 -4.59 11.90 -16.62
C PHE A 172 -6.08 12.01 -16.26
N ALA A 173 -6.78 10.88 -16.24
CA ALA A 173 -8.19 10.80 -15.84
C ALA A 173 -8.52 9.39 -15.35
N GLU A 174 -9.31 9.30 -14.31
CA GLU A 174 -9.77 8.05 -13.70
C GLU A 174 -11.29 7.99 -13.65
N LYS A 175 -11.83 6.78 -13.60
CA LYS A 175 -13.26 6.56 -13.36
C LYS A 175 -13.55 6.75 -11.89
N GLY A 176 -14.74 7.31 -11.59
CA GLY A 176 -15.24 7.35 -10.22
C GLY A 176 -15.43 5.94 -9.66
N ILE A 177 -15.16 5.77 -8.38
CA ILE A 177 -15.41 4.55 -7.63
C ILE A 177 -16.67 4.74 -6.81
N LEU A 178 -17.58 3.77 -6.88
CA LEU A 178 -18.78 3.71 -6.05
C LEU A 178 -18.75 2.40 -5.25
N GLN A 179 -18.66 2.52 -3.93
CA GLN A 179 -18.80 1.39 -3.02
C GLN A 179 -20.21 1.42 -2.42
N LEU A 180 -20.87 0.28 -2.45
CA LEU A 180 -22.24 0.12 -1.93
C LEU A 180 -22.25 -0.99 -0.88
N GLU A 181 -22.83 -0.69 0.26
CA GLU A 181 -23.22 -1.70 1.23
C GLU A 181 -24.70 -2.04 1.02
N VAL A 182 -24.97 -3.31 0.77
CA VAL A 182 -26.35 -3.81 0.62
C VAL A 182 -26.62 -4.80 1.74
N SER A 183 -27.63 -4.51 2.54
CA SER A 183 -28.07 -5.38 3.63
C SER A 183 -29.51 -5.83 3.43
N THR A 184 -29.80 -7.06 3.84
CA THR A 184 -31.15 -7.62 3.86
C THR A 184 -31.36 -8.49 5.09
N LEU A 185 -32.57 -8.56 5.55
CA LEU A 185 -32.94 -9.51 6.60
C LEU A 185 -33.32 -10.85 5.94
N LEU A 186 -32.63 -11.91 6.33
CA LEU A 186 -33.01 -13.26 5.97
C LEU A 186 -34.24 -13.67 6.81
N ASN A 187 -35.27 -14.20 6.15
CA ASN A 187 -36.41 -14.77 6.85
C ASN A 187 -35.99 -16.08 7.52
N ASN A 188 -36.66 -16.46 8.63
CA ASN A 188 -36.37 -17.61 9.46
C ASN A 188 -36.45 -18.99 8.76
N ALA A 189 -36.54 -19.03 7.45
CA ALA A 189 -36.63 -20.25 6.63
C ALA A 189 -35.31 -20.67 6.00
N THR A 190 -34.19 -20.03 6.37
CA THR A 190 -32.87 -20.40 5.84
C THR A 190 -32.05 -21.11 6.89
N THR A 191 -31.46 -22.22 6.52
CA THR A 191 -30.48 -22.97 7.32
C THR A 191 -29.12 -22.29 7.39
N LEU A 192 -28.94 -21.22 6.64
CA LEU A 192 -27.74 -20.37 6.61
C LEU A 192 -27.77 -19.44 7.83
N SER A 193 -26.88 -19.70 8.79
CA SER A 193 -26.73 -18.82 9.96
C SER A 193 -25.68 -17.74 9.75
N GLN A 194 -24.65 -18.02 8.98
CA GLN A 194 -23.60 -17.05 8.66
C GLN A 194 -22.94 -17.34 7.32
N PHE A 195 -22.62 -16.28 6.57
CA PHE A 195 -21.78 -16.34 5.38
C PHE A 195 -20.81 -15.15 5.43
N HIS A 196 -19.53 -15.43 5.22
CA HIS A 196 -18.50 -14.43 5.14
C HIS A 196 -17.50 -14.77 4.04
N ALA A 197 -17.16 -13.80 3.19
CA ALA A 197 -16.15 -13.96 2.14
C ALA A 197 -15.36 -12.66 1.96
N GLY A 198 -14.06 -12.80 1.72
CA GLY A 198 -13.17 -11.67 1.47
C GLY A 198 -12.78 -10.89 2.72
N ARG A 199 -11.79 -9.99 2.56
CA ARG A 199 -11.26 -9.13 3.62
C ARG A 199 -11.34 -7.66 3.26
N ALA A 200 -11.42 -7.34 1.96
CA ALA A 200 -11.47 -5.98 1.46
C ALA A 200 -12.40 -5.90 0.24
N VAL A 201 -13.08 -4.77 0.06
CA VAL A 201 -14.08 -4.57 -0.99
C VAL A 201 -13.48 -4.51 -2.41
N ASN A 202 -12.19 -4.20 -2.52
CA ASN A 202 -11.42 -4.11 -3.75
C ASN A 202 -10.60 -5.38 -4.06
N ALA A 203 -10.73 -6.44 -3.25
CA ALA A 203 -10.02 -7.70 -3.45
C ALA A 203 -10.98 -8.85 -3.76
N VAL A 204 -10.61 -9.70 -4.71
CA VAL A 204 -11.35 -10.94 -4.96
C VAL A 204 -11.16 -11.87 -3.75
N PRO A 205 -12.23 -12.39 -3.15
CA PRO A 205 -12.13 -13.30 -2.03
C PRO A 205 -11.33 -14.56 -2.39
N ASP A 206 -10.33 -14.87 -1.58
CA ASP A 206 -9.55 -16.10 -1.66
C ASP A 206 -10.17 -17.24 -0.82
N ARG A 207 -11.05 -16.86 0.11
CA ARG A 207 -11.79 -17.79 1.00
C ARG A 207 -13.19 -17.29 1.30
N ALA A 208 -14.10 -18.24 1.50
CA ALA A 208 -15.42 -18.00 2.02
C ALA A 208 -15.71 -18.98 3.19
N TYR A 209 -16.46 -18.51 4.15
CA TYR A 209 -16.92 -19.30 5.29
C TYR A 209 -18.44 -19.29 5.31
N VAL A 210 -18.99 -20.49 5.50
CA VAL A 210 -20.43 -20.69 5.64
C VAL A 210 -20.68 -21.41 6.94
N MET A 211 -21.64 -20.94 7.72
CA MET A 211 -22.14 -21.63 8.89
C MET A 211 -23.58 -22.06 8.62
N LEU A 212 -23.82 -23.36 8.65
CA LEU A 212 -25.11 -23.98 8.40
C LEU A 212 -25.62 -24.66 9.67
N ASP A 213 -26.93 -24.66 9.85
CA ASP A 213 -27.53 -25.49 10.89
C ASP A 213 -27.41 -26.97 10.49
N SER A 214 -26.78 -27.79 11.34
CA SER A 214 -26.48 -29.19 11.07
C SER A 214 -27.71 -30.09 11.00
N SER A 215 -28.88 -29.64 11.44
CA SER A 215 -30.11 -30.39 11.34
C SER A 215 -30.58 -30.69 9.92
N ASP A 216 -30.14 -29.89 8.95
CA ASP A 216 -30.62 -29.96 7.57
C ASP A 216 -29.60 -30.50 6.56
N TYR A 217 -28.33 -30.68 6.98
CA TYR A 217 -27.25 -31.14 6.08
C TYR A 217 -26.42 -32.24 6.74
N ASP A 218 -26.38 -33.40 6.08
CA ASP A 218 -25.45 -34.44 6.46
C ASP A 218 -24.09 -34.27 5.74
N GLU A 219 -23.05 -34.85 6.30
CA GLU A 219 -21.69 -34.81 5.78
C GLU A 219 -21.60 -35.28 4.32
N GLN A 220 -22.41 -36.29 3.94
CA GLN A 220 -22.41 -36.82 2.56
C GLN A 220 -22.97 -35.81 1.57
N THR A 221 -23.97 -35.02 1.97
CA THR A 221 -24.54 -33.96 1.13
C THR A 221 -23.53 -32.83 0.91
N LEU A 222 -22.80 -32.43 1.96
CA LEU A 222 -21.75 -31.41 1.87
C LEU A 222 -20.58 -31.89 0.99
N MET A 223 -20.15 -33.15 1.14
CA MET A 223 -19.12 -33.75 0.26
C MET A 223 -19.54 -33.76 -1.21
N ARG A 224 -20.78 -34.09 -1.53
CA ARG A 224 -21.29 -34.08 -2.91
C ARG A 224 -21.32 -32.65 -3.50
N LEU A 225 -21.63 -31.65 -2.69
CA LEU A 225 -21.58 -30.25 -3.11
C LEU A 225 -20.14 -29.81 -3.40
N ALA A 226 -19.19 -30.23 -2.57
CA ALA A 226 -17.77 -29.98 -2.78
C ALA A 226 -17.26 -30.63 -4.07
N ASP A 227 -17.56 -31.92 -4.28
CA ASP A 227 -17.17 -32.68 -5.49
C ASP A 227 -17.78 -32.10 -6.77
N ALA A 228 -18.94 -31.43 -6.67
CA ALA A 228 -19.62 -30.84 -7.82
C ALA A 228 -19.07 -29.45 -8.20
N SER A 229 -18.14 -28.90 -7.44
CA SER A 229 -17.55 -27.58 -7.68
C SER A 229 -16.08 -27.72 -8.11
N ASP A 230 -15.60 -26.77 -8.90
CA ASP A 230 -14.20 -26.70 -9.35
C ASP A 230 -13.25 -26.08 -8.29
N GLY A 231 -13.68 -25.93 -7.03
CA GLY A 231 -12.92 -25.31 -5.97
C GLY A 231 -12.34 -26.29 -4.95
N ASP A 232 -11.29 -25.88 -4.26
CA ASP A 232 -10.77 -26.59 -3.10
C ASP A 232 -11.65 -26.30 -1.89
N PHE A 233 -12.17 -27.36 -1.23
CA PHE A 233 -12.99 -27.25 -0.04
C PHE A 233 -12.30 -27.88 1.15
N GLU A 234 -12.32 -27.14 2.26
CA GLU A 234 -11.91 -27.65 3.57
C GLU A 234 -13.10 -27.58 4.49
N PHE A 235 -13.57 -28.73 5.01
CA PHE A 235 -14.66 -28.80 5.96
C PHE A 235 -14.10 -28.85 7.37
N ASN A 236 -14.46 -27.84 8.17
CA ASN A 236 -14.25 -27.87 9.60
C ASN A 236 -15.62 -27.81 10.27
N TYR A 237 -15.96 -28.81 11.07
CA TYR A 237 -17.18 -28.79 11.85
C TYR A 237 -16.86 -28.90 13.35
N THR A 238 -17.59 -28.15 14.13
CA THR A 238 -17.64 -28.28 15.59
C THR A 238 -19.00 -28.84 15.94
N ILE A 239 -19.01 -29.85 16.81
CA ILE A 239 -20.26 -30.36 17.43
C ILE A 239 -20.34 -29.65 18.77
N ASP A 240 -21.36 -28.80 18.94
CA ASP A 240 -21.74 -28.22 20.23
C ASP A 240 -22.54 -29.22 21.08
#